data_b980f645d402345c994e46587a519ee7
#
_entry.id   b980f645d402345c994e46587a519ee7
#
_cell.length_a   1.000
_cell.length_b   1.000
_cell.length_c   1.000
_cell.angle_alpha   90.00
_cell.angle_beta   90.00
_cell.angle_gamma   90.00
#
_symmetry.space_group_name_H-M   'P 1'
#
loop_
_entity.id
_entity.type
_entity.pdbx_description
1 polymer ?
#
loop_
_entity_poly.entity_id
_entity_poly.type
_entity_poly.pdbx_seq_one_letter_code
_entity_poly.pdbx_strand_id
1 'polypeptide(L)'
;NGKIEYSDEYRFLEDERVYLIKLYAHGFALDNNAFQVLDIKDLQPLRFKVVSETEKAKTDDATLADLKVGALKLSPTFAAGTTEYTATTQNASNTITAVPASSTAEIEITVGDVKVTKGAAANWSEGSNTVTVKVTDGAQTKNYKVTVTKE
;
A
#
# COMPACT_ATOMS: atom_id res chain seq x y z
N ASN A 1 -5.53 -56.94 -6.34
CA ASN A 1 -5.84 -55.82 -5.45
C ASN A 1 -4.51 -55.24 -4.95
N GLY A 2 -3.91 -54.36 -5.72
CA GLY A 2 -2.75 -53.58 -5.30
C GLY A 2 -3.20 -52.48 -4.35
N LYS A 3 -2.80 -52.58 -3.10
CA LYS A 3 -2.94 -51.51 -2.12
C LYS A 3 -1.76 -50.59 -2.30
N ILE A 4 -2.02 -49.33 -2.61
CA ILE A 4 -0.99 -48.30 -2.60
C ILE A 4 -0.87 -47.85 -1.14
N GLU A 5 0.25 -48.15 -0.51
CA GLU A 5 0.56 -47.58 0.80
C GLU A 5 1.30 -46.27 0.62
N TYR A 6 0.80 -45.27 1.29
CA TYR A 6 1.45 -43.95 1.36
C TYR A 6 2.29 -43.92 2.62
N SER A 7 3.51 -43.49 2.53
CA SER A 7 4.36 -43.20 3.67
C SER A 7 4.07 -41.79 4.11
N ASP A 8 3.59 -41.64 5.34
CA ASP A 8 3.27 -40.32 5.95
C ASP A 8 4.46 -39.72 6.71
N GLU A 9 5.68 -40.21 6.47
CA GLU A 9 6.86 -39.60 7.09
C GLU A 9 7.36 -38.39 6.30
N TYR A 10 6.79 -37.22 6.62
CA TYR A 10 7.33 -35.94 6.19
C TYR A 10 8.06 -35.28 7.36
N ARG A 11 9.37 -35.09 7.23
CA ARG A 11 10.12 -34.16 8.07
C ARG A 11 9.89 -32.76 7.56
N PHE A 12 9.12 -31.97 8.31
CA PHE A 12 9.05 -30.54 8.09
C PHE A 12 10.32 -29.90 8.65
N LEU A 13 11.12 -29.33 7.79
CA LEU A 13 12.05 -28.30 8.18
C LEU A 13 11.23 -27.04 8.41
N GLU A 14 11.50 -26.33 9.49
CA GLU A 14 10.79 -25.13 9.93
C GLU A 14 10.61 -24.16 8.76
N ASP A 15 9.39 -23.67 8.58
CA ASP A 15 8.98 -22.60 7.65
C ASP A 15 8.68 -22.98 6.17
N GLU A 16 8.58 -24.24 5.79
CA GLU A 16 8.11 -24.59 4.45
C GLU A 16 6.69 -25.21 4.47
N ARG A 17 5.74 -24.52 3.84
CA ARG A 17 4.41 -25.08 3.59
C ARG A 17 4.47 -25.98 2.36
N VAL A 18 4.34 -27.28 2.58
CA VAL A 18 4.26 -28.26 1.50
C VAL A 18 2.81 -28.46 1.09
N TYR A 19 2.52 -28.20 -0.19
CA TYR A 19 1.21 -28.48 -0.76
C TYR A 19 1.22 -29.86 -1.40
N LEU A 20 0.37 -30.76 -0.94
CA LEU A 20 0.18 -32.07 -1.54
C LEU A 20 -0.84 -31.97 -2.68
N ILE A 21 -0.38 -32.15 -3.92
CA ILE A 21 -1.27 -32.30 -5.07
C ILE A 21 -1.62 -33.76 -5.22
N LYS A 22 -2.87 -34.14 -4.94
CA LYS A 22 -3.37 -35.48 -5.19
C LYS A 22 -3.90 -35.56 -6.61
N LEU A 23 -3.23 -36.32 -7.45
CA LEU A 23 -3.74 -36.68 -8.78
C LEU A 23 -4.44 -38.03 -8.71
N TYR A 24 -5.74 -38.04 -8.98
CA TYR A 24 -6.48 -39.28 -9.14
C TYR A 24 -6.49 -39.66 -10.63
N ALA A 25 -5.77 -40.70 -10.97
CA ALA A 25 -5.83 -41.26 -12.30
C ALA A 25 -6.61 -42.60 -12.24
N HIS A 26 -7.74 -42.66 -12.91
CA HIS A 26 -8.42 -43.89 -13.21
C HIS A 26 -7.97 -44.33 -14.62
N GLY A 27 -7.10 -45.32 -14.69
CA GLY A 27 -6.68 -45.90 -15.95
C GLY A 27 -6.65 -47.43 -15.85
N PHE A 28 -7.28 -48.08 -16.83
CA PHE A 28 -7.06 -49.49 -17.05
C PHE A 28 -5.93 -49.61 -18.09
N ALA A 29 -4.81 -50.23 -17.71
CA ALA A 29 -3.80 -50.59 -18.69
C ALA A 29 -4.29 -51.85 -19.43
N LEU A 30 -4.62 -51.69 -20.72
CA LEU A 30 -5.00 -52.76 -21.60
C LEU A 30 -3.80 -53.46 -22.25
N ASP A 31 -2.61 -52.91 -22.10
CA ASP A 31 -1.37 -53.39 -22.67
C ASP A 31 -0.24 -53.26 -21.65
N ASN A 32 0.54 -54.34 -21.48
CA ASN A 32 1.69 -54.34 -20.59
C ASN A 32 2.84 -53.43 -21.00
N ASN A 33 2.81 -52.90 -22.22
CA ASN A 33 3.77 -51.91 -22.72
C ASN A 33 3.33 -50.46 -22.52
N ALA A 34 2.19 -50.24 -21.87
CA ALA A 34 1.64 -48.87 -21.63
C ALA A 34 2.26 -48.16 -20.42
N PHE A 35 3.14 -48.80 -19.68
CA PHE A 35 3.89 -48.15 -18.60
C PHE A 35 5.11 -47.43 -19.16
N GLN A 36 5.00 -46.14 -19.37
CA GLN A 36 6.17 -45.28 -19.49
C GLN A 36 6.64 -44.87 -18.08
N VAL A 37 7.82 -45.31 -17.69
CA VAL A 37 8.50 -44.79 -16.52
C VAL A 37 9.08 -43.44 -16.93
N LEU A 38 8.43 -42.35 -16.47
CA LEU A 38 9.00 -41.02 -16.64
C LEU A 38 10.21 -40.90 -15.70
N ASP A 39 11.41 -40.77 -16.23
CA ASP A 39 12.58 -40.47 -15.43
C ASP A 39 12.53 -38.97 -15.04
N ILE A 40 12.30 -38.70 -13.76
CA ILE A 40 12.17 -37.34 -13.25
C ILE A 40 13.50 -36.67 -12.89
N LYS A 41 14.64 -37.30 -13.23
CA LYS A 41 15.98 -36.77 -12.89
C LYS A 41 16.25 -35.38 -13.46
N ASP A 42 15.64 -35.06 -14.60
CA ASP A 42 15.84 -33.80 -15.29
C ASP A 42 14.69 -32.79 -15.07
N LEU A 43 13.71 -33.13 -14.22
CA LEU A 43 12.66 -32.17 -13.87
C LEU A 43 13.24 -31.06 -12.98
N GLN A 44 13.36 -29.88 -13.54
CA GLN A 44 13.63 -28.69 -12.75
C GLN A 44 12.51 -28.51 -11.72
N PRO A 45 12.83 -28.30 -10.43
CA PRO A 45 11.81 -28.06 -9.43
C PRO A 45 10.97 -26.84 -9.84
N LEU A 46 9.66 -27.02 -9.95
CA LEU A 46 8.74 -25.93 -10.16
C LEU A 46 8.89 -24.96 -8.99
N ARG A 47 9.54 -23.83 -9.23
CA ARG A 47 9.61 -22.76 -8.25
C ARG A 47 8.31 -22.00 -8.30
N PHE A 48 7.39 -22.33 -7.39
CA PHE A 48 6.25 -21.46 -7.14
C PHE A 48 6.71 -20.28 -6.30
N LYS A 49 6.63 -19.07 -6.85
CA LYS A 49 6.68 -17.89 -6.03
C LYS A 49 5.34 -17.81 -5.28
N VAL A 50 5.33 -18.22 -4.02
CA VAL A 50 4.18 -17.96 -3.15
C VAL A 50 4.16 -16.46 -2.94
N VAL A 51 3.30 -15.77 -3.66
CA VAL A 51 2.96 -14.39 -3.35
C VAL A 51 2.07 -14.47 -2.13
N SER A 52 2.58 -14.09 -0.97
CA SER A 52 1.75 -13.98 0.23
C SER A 52 0.63 -12.96 -0.07
N GLU A 53 -0.57 -13.18 0.47
CA GLU A 53 -1.69 -12.24 0.30
C GLU A 53 -1.37 -10.82 0.82
N THR A 54 -0.31 -10.68 1.61
CA THR A 54 0.23 -9.38 2.04
C THR A 54 0.95 -8.63 0.93
N GLU A 55 1.32 -9.30 -0.18
CA GLU A 55 1.74 -8.66 -1.43
C GLU A 55 0.55 -8.47 -2.40
N LYS A 56 -0.64 -8.19 -1.90
CA LYS A 56 -1.64 -7.48 -2.70
C LYS A 56 -0.93 -6.27 -3.23
N ALA A 57 -0.78 -6.19 -4.55
CA ALA A 57 -0.01 -5.14 -5.22
C ALA A 57 -0.32 -3.82 -4.52
N LYS A 58 0.64 -3.32 -3.73
CA LYS A 58 0.52 -2.05 -3.04
C LYS A 58 0.33 -1.02 -4.15
N THR A 59 -0.90 -0.60 -4.34
CA THR A 59 -1.17 0.53 -5.22
C THR A 59 -0.69 1.76 -4.47
N ASP A 60 0.37 2.37 -4.98
CA ASP A 60 0.87 3.64 -4.48
C ASP A 60 -0.30 4.63 -4.45
N ASP A 61 -0.62 5.16 -3.28
CA ASP A 61 -1.72 6.11 -3.08
C ASP A 61 -1.21 7.37 -2.38
N ALA A 62 -0.86 8.36 -3.18
CA ALA A 62 -0.41 9.67 -2.71
C ALA A 62 -1.59 10.62 -2.36
N THR A 63 -2.75 10.10 -1.98
CA THR A 63 -3.87 10.94 -1.55
C THR A 63 -3.89 11.17 -0.05
N LEU A 64 -4.59 12.24 0.38
CA LEU A 64 -4.92 12.49 1.77
C LEU A 64 -6.29 11.90 2.13
N ALA A 65 -6.37 11.30 3.32
CA ALA A 65 -7.63 10.92 3.94
C ALA A 65 -8.29 12.12 4.68
N ASP A 66 -7.47 13.04 5.23
CA ASP A 66 -7.94 14.24 5.92
C ASP A 66 -6.92 15.38 5.84
N LEU A 67 -7.42 16.62 5.78
CA LEU A 67 -6.61 17.85 5.80
C LEU A 67 -7.34 18.92 6.60
N LYS A 68 -6.68 19.45 7.64
CA LYS A 68 -7.20 20.50 8.50
C LYS A 68 -6.13 21.54 8.79
N VAL A 69 -6.57 22.79 8.92
CA VAL A 69 -5.74 23.90 9.38
C VAL A 69 -6.40 24.46 10.65
N GLY A 70 -6.05 23.88 11.80
CA GLY A 70 -6.71 24.16 13.08
C GLY A 70 -8.22 23.93 13.00
N ALA A 71 -8.99 24.93 13.44
CA ALA A 71 -10.45 24.93 13.37
C ALA A 71 -10.99 25.67 12.12
N LEU A 72 -10.13 26.05 11.17
CA LEU A 72 -10.54 26.80 9.99
C LEU A 72 -11.41 25.96 9.07
N LYS A 73 -12.42 26.57 8.49
CA LYS A 73 -13.23 25.97 7.44
C LYS A 73 -12.50 26.10 6.11
N LEU A 74 -12.18 24.96 5.51
CA LEU A 74 -11.64 24.91 4.15
C LEU A 74 -12.78 25.13 3.14
N SER A 75 -12.52 25.92 2.11
CA SER A 75 -13.40 26.11 0.97
C SER A 75 -12.65 25.70 -0.32
N PRO A 76 -13.19 24.72 -1.06
CA PRO A 76 -14.30 23.82 -0.70
C PRO A 76 -13.99 22.93 0.51
N THR A 77 -15.02 22.26 1.04
CA THR A 77 -14.83 21.24 2.08
C THR A 77 -13.86 20.17 1.58
N PHE A 78 -13.02 19.66 2.48
CA PHE A 78 -12.00 18.67 2.10
C PHE A 78 -12.59 17.46 1.36
N ALA A 79 -11.97 17.12 0.25
CA ALA A 79 -12.20 15.91 -0.52
C ALA A 79 -10.88 15.43 -1.11
N ALA A 80 -10.58 14.12 -1.05
CA ALA A 80 -9.30 13.55 -1.47
C ALA A 80 -8.90 13.85 -2.94
N GLY A 81 -9.91 14.07 -3.79
CA GLY A 81 -9.72 14.44 -5.20
C GLY A 81 -9.40 15.92 -5.44
N THR A 82 -9.75 16.79 -4.49
CA THR A 82 -9.55 18.24 -4.58
C THR A 82 -8.17 18.61 -4.05
N THR A 83 -7.46 19.44 -4.78
CA THR A 83 -6.08 19.81 -4.46
C THR A 83 -5.89 21.26 -4.07
N GLU A 84 -6.90 22.09 -4.24
CA GLU A 84 -6.83 23.50 -3.94
C GLU A 84 -7.94 23.91 -2.98
N TYR A 85 -7.56 24.64 -1.93
CA TYR A 85 -8.45 25.12 -0.87
C TYR A 85 -8.11 26.55 -0.49
N THR A 86 -9.10 27.25 0.09
CA THR A 86 -8.94 28.55 0.71
C THR A 86 -9.47 28.52 2.14
N ALA A 87 -8.91 29.34 3.00
CA ALA A 87 -9.42 29.59 4.35
C ALA A 87 -9.06 31.00 4.77
N THR A 88 -9.79 31.55 5.74
CA THR A 88 -9.49 32.85 6.37
C THR A 88 -9.25 32.68 7.86
N THR A 89 -8.44 33.54 8.45
CA THR A 89 -8.11 33.48 9.87
C THR A 89 -7.73 34.86 10.41
N GLN A 90 -8.07 35.11 11.69
CA GLN A 90 -7.54 36.23 12.49
C GLN A 90 -6.46 35.73 13.47
N ASN A 91 -6.21 34.43 13.52
CA ASN A 91 -5.20 33.86 14.42
C ASN A 91 -3.80 34.16 13.92
N ALA A 92 -2.85 34.32 14.84
CA ALA A 92 -1.43 34.44 14.50
C ALA A 92 -0.84 33.13 13.94
N SER A 93 -1.40 31.98 14.33
CA SER A 93 -0.97 30.66 13.90
C SER A 93 -2.08 29.63 14.01
N ASN A 94 -1.95 28.54 13.24
CA ASN A 94 -2.82 27.37 13.32
C ASN A 94 -2.01 26.09 13.09
N THR A 95 -2.40 25.01 13.76
CA THR A 95 -1.79 23.69 13.54
C THR A 95 -2.29 23.11 12.22
N ILE A 96 -1.37 22.59 11.40
CA ILE A 96 -1.71 21.90 10.15
C ILE A 96 -1.71 20.39 10.42
N THR A 97 -2.85 19.75 10.19
CA THR A 97 -3.02 18.32 10.29
C THR A 97 -3.32 17.74 8.91
N ALA A 98 -2.47 16.84 8.44
CA ALA A 98 -2.65 16.11 7.21
C ALA A 98 -2.51 14.61 7.50
N VAL A 99 -3.49 13.82 7.06
CA VAL A 99 -3.51 12.37 7.26
C VAL A 99 -3.48 11.73 5.87
N PRO A 100 -2.47 10.89 5.57
CA PRO A 100 -2.42 10.20 4.29
C PRO A 100 -3.44 9.06 4.24
N ALA A 101 -3.91 8.73 3.05
CA ALA A 101 -4.77 7.56 2.81
C ALA A 101 -3.97 6.25 2.92
N SER A 102 -2.74 6.25 2.41
CA SER A 102 -1.82 5.12 2.54
C SER A 102 -0.96 5.24 3.80
N SER A 103 -0.81 4.14 4.55
CA SER A 103 0.05 4.09 5.75
C SER A 103 1.55 4.20 5.43
N THR A 104 1.93 4.05 4.17
CA THR A 104 3.32 4.13 3.69
C THR A 104 3.63 5.45 3.00
N ALA A 105 2.62 6.33 2.83
CA ALA A 105 2.83 7.63 2.25
C ALA A 105 3.56 8.57 3.21
N GLU A 106 4.51 9.29 2.69
CA GLU A 106 5.22 10.37 3.37
C GLU A 106 4.55 11.71 3.11
N ILE A 107 4.53 12.57 4.13
CA ILE A 107 3.95 13.91 4.04
C ILE A 107 5.01 14.95 4.36
N GLU A 108 5.15 15.92 3.48
CA GLU A 108 5.92 17.13 3.68
C GLU A 108 4.99 18.35 3.63
N ILE A 109 5.11 19.22 4.64
CA ILE A 109 4.28 20.43 4.76
C ILE A 109 5.20 21.65 4.68
N THR A 110 4.86 22.61 3.83
CA THR A 110 5.55 23.90 3.74
C THR A 110 4.54 25.04 3.81
N VAL A 111 4.98 26.18 4.36
CA VAL A 111 4.26 27.47 4.31
C VAL A 111 5.16 28.45 3.59
N GLY A 112 4.78 28.83 2.38
CA GLY A 112 5.75 29.42 1.45
C GLY A 112 6.93 28.45 1.26
N ASP A 113 8.15 28.92 1.55
CA ASP A 113 9.38 28.14 1.44
C ASP A 113 9.82 27.52 2.79
N VAL A 114 9.06 27.71 3.86
CA VAL A 114 9.40 27.24 5.21
C VAL A 114 8.76 25.89 5.47
N LYS A 115 9.59 24.88 5.78
CA LYS A 115 9.12 23.55 6.16
C LYS A 115 8.50 23.57 7.56
N VAL A 116 7.32 22.98 7.70
CA VAL A 116 6.59 22.85 8.96
C VAL A 116 6.55 21.38 9.36
N THR A 117 6.92 21.08 10.59
CA THR A 117 6.83 19.71 11.11
C THR A 117 5.37 19.30 11.24
N LYS A 118 5.03 18.06 10.90
CA LYS A 118 3.68 17.52 11.05
C LYS A 118 3.16 17.72 12.48
N GLY A 119 1.99 18.34 12.60
CA GLY A 119 1.37 18.65 13.88
C GLY A 119 1.91 19.91 14.57
N ALA A 120 2.88 20.60 13.99
CA ALA A 120 3.32 21.91 14.49
C ALA A 120 2.40 23.04 14.01
N ALA A 121 2.41 24.15 14.73
CA ALA A 121 1.72 25.35 14.32
C ALA A 121 2.49 26.07 13.22
N ALA A 122 1.78 26.51 12.19
CA ALA A 122 2.28 27.42 11.18
C ALA A 122 1.92 28.84 11.56
N ASN A 123 2.87 29.77 11.49
CA ASN A 123 2.65 31.18 11.72
C ASN A 123 2.19 31.87 10.43
N TRP A 124 1.26 32.79 10.55
CA TRP A 124 0.69 33.52 9.41
C TRP A 124 1.21 34.95 9.37
N SER A 125 1.64 35.36 8.20
CA SER A 125 1.87 36.74 7.85
C SER A 125 0.56 37.38 7.44
N GLU A 126 0.43 38.72 7.59
CA GLU A 126 -0.74 39.47 7.11
C GLU A 126 -0.96 39.21 5.61
N GLY A 127 -2.23 39.04 5.24
CA GLY A 127 -2.62 38.70 3.87
C GLY A 127 -2.50 37.23 3.53
N SER A 128 -2.13 36.90 2.32
CA SER A 128 -2.18 35.56 1.76
C SER A 128 -0.95 34.70 2.11
N ASN A 129 -1.20 33.55 2.72
CA ASN A 129 -0.18 32.53 3.05
C ASN A 129 -0.48 31.23 2.27
N THR A 130 0.49 30.69 1.59
CA THR A 130 0.32 29.44 0.85
C THR A 130 0.88 28.27 1.65
N VAL A 131 0.02 27.34 2.02
CA VAL A 131 0.39 26.04 2.59
C VAL A 131 0.44 25.03 1.46
N THR A 132 1.53 24.30 1.33
CA THR A 132 1.64 23.16 0.41
C THR A 132 1.87 21.89 1.21
N VAL A 133 1.01 20.90 0.99
CA VAL A 133 1.13 19.56 1.56
C VAL A 133 1.46 18.61 0.42
N LYS A 134 2.70 18.15 0.35
CA LYS A 134 3.19 17.17 -0.60
C LYS A 134 3.05 15.79 0.01
N VAL A 135 2.36 14.91 -0.68
CA VAL A 135 2.19 13.50 -0.30
C VAL A 135 2.93 12.65 -1.31
N THR A 136 3.77 11.72 -0.84
CA THR A 136 4.52 10.81 -1.70
C THR A 136 4.30 9.38 -1.22
N ASP A 137 3.90 8.47 -2.09
CA ASP A 137 3.82 7.05 -1.84
C ASP A 137 4.40 6.29 -3.03
N GLY A 138 5.54 5.63 -2.82
CA GLY A 138 6.29 4.98 -3.88
C GLY A 138 6.66 5.93 -5.01
N ALA A 139 6.18 5.65 -6.22
CA ALA A 139 6.41 6.49 -7.40
C ALA A 139 5.38 7.62 -7.56
N GLN A 140 4.30 7.63 -6.77
CA GLN A 140 3.23 8.62 -6.86
C GLN A 140 3.50 9.81 -5.96
N THR A 141 3.20 11.00 -6.47
CA THR A 141 3.28 12.25 -5.69
C THR A 141 2.07 13.12 -5.99
N LYS A 142 1.47 13.69 -4.95
CA LYS A 142 0.36 14.64 -5.07
C LYS A 142 0.55 15.82 -4.14
N ASN A 143 0.25 17.02 -4.63
CA ASN A 143 0.35 18.25 -3.87
C ASN A 143 -1.05 18.80 -3.59
N TYR A 144 -1.30 19.14 -2.33
CA TYR A 144 -2.49 19.87 -1.89
C TYR A 144 -2.08 21.27 -1.46
N LYS A 145 -2.79 22.27 -1.95
CA LYS A 145 -2.51 23.68 -1.69
C LYS A 145 -3.66 24.30 -0.90
N VAL A 146 -3.34 24.94 0.22
CA VAL A 146 -4.30 25.72 0.99
C VAL A 146 -3.83 27.18 1.05
N THR A 147 -4.62 28.08 0.53
CA THR A 147 -4.37 29.52 0.64
C THR A 147 -5.08 30.04 1.91
N VAL A 148 -4.31 30.39 2.91
CA VAL A 148 -4.82 30.96 4.17
C VAL A 148 -4.63 32.47 4.15
N THR A 149 -5.73 33.19 4.18
CA THR A 149 -5.71 34.67 4.27
C THR A 149 -5.86 35.09 5.73
N LYS A 150 -4.87 35.81 6.24
CA LYS A 150 -4.94 36.43 7.57
C LYS A 150 -5.51 37.84 7.43
N GLU A 151 -6.57 38.12 8.20
CA GLU A 151 -7.29 39.39 8.27
C GLU A 151 -7.04 40.10 9.60
#